data_9558114d76980c1811fdfada22d26d36
#
_entry.id   9558114d76980c1811fdfada22d26d36
#
_cell.length_a   1.000
_cell.length_b   1.000
_cell.length_c   1.000
_cell.angle_alpha   90.00
_cell.angle_beta   90.00
_cell.angle_gamma   90.00
#
_symmetry.space_group_name_H-M   'P 1'
#
loop_
_entity.id
_entity.type
_entity.pdbx_description
1 polymer ?
#
loop_
_entity_poly.entity_id
_entity_poly.type
_entity_poly.pdbx_seq_one_letter_code
_entity_poly.pdbx_strand_id
1 'polypeptide(L)'
;EDWWPKMVALKVLKQHYMATGDERVIKLMTSYFRYQLANLPEKPLGHWTFWGEWRGGDNLDLVYWLYNITGEDFLLELGDLIHSQTTAWTPMFHGDTKELQTQNSIHCVNLAHGFKEPVIWWQRSHDEKDLNAPKVAWETMKHTIGLPTGLWAGDELLRFGDPTRGSELCTAVEMMYSLEEMIQASGDMQWADHLERVAYNALPTQATDSYDGRQYYQQTNQIACSREWRPFVTPHTDTDNVFGILNGYPCCTCNMHQGWPKFVQNLWYASKDHGAAAFVYAPSTAHITVADGVEAVLRQETGYPFEETVMVTVDFAHKKVRKASF
;
A
#
# COMPACT_ATOMS: atom_id res chain seq x y z
N GLU A 1 0.52 -11.05 -23.14
CA GLU A 1 0.29 -11.37 -21.72
C GLU A 1 0.09 -10.10 -20.95
N ASP A 2 -1.03 -9.96 -20.24
CA ASP A 2 -1.26 -8.87 -19.29
C ASP A 2 -0.97 -9.37 -17.87
N TRP A 3 0.09 -8.85 -17.26
CA TRP A 3 0.52 -9.28 -15.93
C TRP A 3 -0.20 -8.55 -14.80
N TRP A 4 -0.69 -7.32 -15.04
CA TRP A 4 -1.28 -6.49 -13.99
C TRP A 4 -2.54 -7.12 -13.34
N PRO A 5 -3.56 -7.59 -14.07
CA PRO A 5 -4.74 -8.19 -13.45
C PRO A 5 -4.41 -9.43 -12.61
N LYS A 6 -3.33 -10.13 -12.95
CA LYS A 6 -2.88 -11.30 -12.20
C LYS A 6 -2.26 -10.93 -10.85
N MET A 7 -1.54 -9.82 -10.76
CA MET A 7 -1.03 -9.29 -9.49
C MET A 7 -2.19 -9.00 -8.53
N VAL A 8 -3.27 -8.39 -9.02
CA VAL A 8 -4.48 -8.14 -8.23
C VAL A 8 -5.13 -9.45 -7.75
N ALA A 9 -5.28 -10.43 -8.64
CA ALA A 9 -5.83 -11.74 -8.27
C ALA A 9 -4.96 -12.47 -7.21
N LEU A 10 -3.64 -12.36 -7.33
CA LEU A 10 -2.69 -12.95 -6.37
C LEU A 10 -2.77 -12.27 -4.99
N LYS A 11 -3.00 -10.95 -4.92
CA LYS A 11 -3.28 -10.25 -3.64
C LYS A 11 -4.52 -10.83 -2.95
N VAL A 12 -5.59 -11.09 -3.70
CA VAL A 12 -6.80 -11.73 -3.15
C VAL A 12 -6.50 -13.13 -2.63
N LEU A 13 -5.69 -13.91 -3.34
CA LEU A 13 -5.27 -15.24 -2.91
C LEU A 13 -4.40 -15.17 -1.64
N LYS A 14 -3.42 -14.24 -1.55
CA LYS A 14 -2.65 -13.97 -0.32
C LYS A 14 -3.59 -13.75 0.87
N GLN A 15 -4.56 -12.84 0.73
CA GLN A 15 -5.52 -12.54 1.80
C GLN A 15 -6.40 -13.73 2.17
N HIS A 16 -6.86 -14.49 1.19
CA HIS A 16 -7.64 -15.71 1.44
C HIS A 16 -6.83 -16.73 2.25
N TYR A 17 -5.59 -16.98 1.87
CA TYR A 17 -4.70 -17.88 2.62
C TYR A 17 -4.47 -17.38 4.06
N MET A 18 -4.17 -16.11 4.23
CA MET A 18 -3.94 -15.53 5.57
C MET A 18 -5.18 -15.67 6.49
N ALA A 19 -6.37 -15.62 5.92
CA ALA A 19 -7.63 -15.75 6.67
C ALA A 19 -8.04 -17.21 6.95
N THR A 20 -7.65 -18.17 6.10
CA THR A 20 -8.20 -19.52 6.11
C THR A 20 -7.19 -20.64 6.26
N GLY A 21 -5.91 -20.39 5.96
CA GLY A 21 -4.87 -21.41 5.87
C GLY A 21 -5.08 -22.38 4.70
N ASP A 22 -5.81 -22.01 3.64
CA ASP A 22 -6.12 -22.92 2.52
C ASP A 22 -4.88 -23.21 1.67
N GLU A 23 -4.28 -24.37 1.88
CA GLU A 23 -3.07 -24.84 1.19
C GLU A 23 -3.22 -24.94 -0.34
N ARG A 24 -4.43 -24.92 -0.88
CA ARG A 24 -4.65 -24.87 -2.33
C ARG A 24 -4.11 -23.57 -2.92
N VAL A 25 -4.14 -22.49 -2.15
CA VAL A 25 -3.58 -21.19 -2.57
C VAL A 25 -2.08 -21.31 -2.78
N ILE A 26 -1.35 -21.89 -1.84
CA ILE A 26 0.11 -22.07 -1.95
C ILE A 26 0.46 -22.88 -3.21
N LYS A 27 -0.24 -23.99 -3.44
CA LYS A 27 -0.04 -24.81 -4.64
C LYS A 27 -0.32 -24.04 -5.93
N LEU A 28 -1.42 -23.29 -5.97
CA LEU A 28 -1.80 -22.49 -7.14
C LEU A 28 -0.78 -21.39 -7.41
N MET A 29 -0.41 -20.61 -6.39
CA MET A 29 0.56 -19.52 -6.54
C MET A 29 1.95 -20.03 -6.92
N THR A 30 2.41 -21.14 -6.34
CA THR A 30 3.68 -21.79 -6.73
C THR A 30 3.66 -22.19 -8.22
N SER A 31 2.58 -22.81 -8.66
CA SER A 31 2.44 -23.20 -10.08
C SER A 31 2.40 -21.98 -11.00
N TYR A 32 1.67 -20.95 -10.59
CA TYR A 32 1.59 -19.71 -11.36
C TYR A 32 2.95 -19.00 -11.45
N PHE A 33 3.71 -18.90 -10.37
CA PHE A 33 5.01 -18.24 -10.39
C PHE A 33 6.06 -19.01 -11.19
N ARG A 34 5.98 -20.34 -11.25
CA ARG A 34 6.80 -21.13 -12.21
C ARG A 34 6.43 -20.80 -13.66
N TYR A 35 5.13 -20.67 -13.95
CA TYR A 35 4.68 -20.22 -15.26
C TYR A 35 5.18 -18.79 -15.56
N GLN A 36 5.09 -17.88 -14.59
CA GLN A 36 5.55 -16.49 -14.75
C GLN A 36 7.06 -16.44 -15.03
N LEU A 37 7.87 -17.15 -14.27
CA LEU A 37 9.32 -17.23 -14.49
C LEU A 37 9.67 -17.70 -15.91
N ALA A 38 8.98 -18.73 -16.39
CA ALA A 38 9.22 -19.27 -17.72
C ALA A 38 8.78 -18.34 -18.88
N ASN A 39 7.85 -17.42 -18.63
CA ASN A 39 7.26 -16.57 -19.68
C ASN A 39 7.77 -15.13 -19.67
N LEU A 40 8.24 -14.60 -18.54
CA LEU A 40 8.73 -13.21 -18.43
C LEU A 40 9.87 -12.85 -19.39
N PRO A 41 10.81 -13.75 -19.75
CA PRO A 41 11.87 -13.43 -20.72
C PRO A 41 11.33 -13.07 -22.11
N GLU A 42 10.27 -13.73 -22.56
CA GLU A 42 9.65 -13.46 -23.87
C GLU A 42 8.50 -12.45 -23.80
N LYS A 43 7.85 -12.36 -22.64
CA LYS A 43 6.70 -11.50 -22.38
C LYS A 43 6.96 -10.67 -21.12
N PRO A 44 7.80 -9.62 -21.19
CA PRO A 44 8.18 -8.83 -20.03
C PRO A 44 6.97 -8.17 -19.37
N LEU A 45 7.16 -7.61 -18.17
CA LEU A 45 6.08 -6.99 -17.39
C LEU A 45 5.29 -5.94 -18.17
N GLY A 46 5.95 -5.16 -19.02
CA GLY A 46 5.32 -4.16 -19.91
C GLY A 46 4.79 -4.73 -21.23
N HIS A 47 4.76 -6.05 -21.44
CA HIS A 47 4.43 -6.68 -22.74
C HIS A 47 3.06 -6.28 -23.29
N TRP A 48 2.03 -6.22 -22.46
CA TRP A 48 0.68 -5.85 -22.90
C TRP A 48 0.35 -4.41 -22.57
N THR A 49 0.60 -4.02 -21.32
CA THR A 49 0.39 -2.66 -20.84
C THR A 49 1.56 -2.25 -19.94
N PHE A 50 1.87 -0.97 -19.90
CA PHE A 50 2.89 -0.42 -19.00
C PHE A 50 2.52 -0.58 -17.50
N TRP A 51 1.27 -0.91 -17.17
CA TRP A 51 0.83 -1.11 -15.79
C TRP A 51 1.64 -2.20 -15.07
N GLY A 52 1.96 -3.30 -15.74
CA GLY A 52 2.75 -4.37 -15.14
C GLY A 52 4.16 -3.93 -14.75
N GLU A 53 4.80 -3.14 -15.61
CA GLU A 53 6.13 -2.56 -15.36
C GLU A 53 6.12 -1.54 -14.20
N TRP A 54 5.18 -0.60 -14.20
CA TRP A 54 5.09 0.43 -13.16
C TRP A 54 4.65 -0.11 -11.80
N ARG A 55 3.95 -1.24 -11.78
CA ARG A 55 3.40 -1.87 -10.58
C ARG A 55 4.07 -3.19 -10.22
N GLY A 56 5.28 -3.44 -10.76
CA GLY A 56 6.04 -4.65 -10.49
C GLY A 56 6.34 -4.91 -9.02
N GLY A 57 6.38 -3.86 -8.19
CA GLY A 57 6.50 -3.97 -6.73
C GLY A 57 5.36 -4.77 -6.07
N ASP A 58 4.14 -4.74 -6.62
CA ASP A 58 3.04 -5.59 -6.15
C ASP A 58 3.30 -7.07 -6.43
N ASN A 59 3.89 -7.38 -7.59
CA ASN A 59 4.26 -8.74 -7.93
C ASN A 59 5.40 -9.25 -7.04
N LEU A 60 6.41 -8.39 -6.83
CA LEU A 60 7.60 -8.71 -6.04
C LEU A 60 7.22 -9.02 -4.58
N ASP A 61 6.34 -8.22 -3.98
CA ASP A 61 5.80 -8.48 -2.64
C ASP A 61 5.20 -9.89 -2.52
N LEU A 62 4.35 -10.26 -3.48
CA LEU A 62 3.69 -11.57 -3.47
C LEU A 62 4.66 -12.74 -3.68
N VAL A 63 5.71 -12.52 -4.47
CA VAL A 63 6.77 -13.52 -4.68
C VAL A 63 7.56 -13.75 -3.38
N TYR A 64 7.96 -12.69 -2.69
CA TYR A 64 8.70 -12.81 -1.44
C TYR A 64 7.81 -13.29 -0.29
N TRP A 65 6.54 -12.92 -0.25
CA TRP A 65 5.58 -13.51 0.67
C TRP A 65 5.50 -15.03 0.51
N LEU A 66 5.40 -15.54 -0.73
CA LEU A 66 5.37 -16.98 -0.98
C LEU A 66 6.71 -17.65 -0.67
N TYR A 67 7.84 -16.99 -0.97
CA TYR A 67 9.16 -17.47 -0.61
C TYR A 67 9.30 -17.68 0.91
N ASN A 68 8.85 -16.73 1.71
CA ASN A 68 8.89 -16.82 3.17
C ASN A 68 8.07 -18.00 3.74
N ILE A 69 7.08 -18.47 3.01
CA ILE A 69 6.27 -19.64 3.40
C ILE A 69 6.91 -20.95 2.93
N THR A 70 7.40 -20.98 1.67
CA THR A 70 7.78 -22.23 1.00
C THR A 70 9.30 -22.51 1.00
N GLY A 71 10.12 -21.46 1.04
CA GLY A 71 11.58 -21.56 0.90
C GLY A 71 12.04 -21.98 -0.49
N GLU A 72 11.20 -21.87 -1.53
CA GLU A 72 11.52 -22.32 -2.89
C GLU A 72 12.42 -21.33 -3.63
N ASP A 73 13.69 -21.71 -3.90
CA ASP A 73 14.74 -20.83 -4.47
C ASP A 73 14.38 -20.19 -5.81
N PHE A 74 13.54 -20.84 -6.65
CA PHE A 74 13.12 -20.26 -7.92
C PHE A 74 12.36 -18.94 -7.74
N LEU A 75 11.76 -18.70 -6.58
CA LEU A 75 11.07 -17.44 -6.26
C LEU A 75 12.06 -16.29 -6.11
N LEU A 76 13.28 -16.55 -5.64
CA LEU A 76 14.33 -15.53 -5.61
C LEU A 76 14.78 -15.16 -7.04
N GLU A 77 14.95 -16.15 -7.91
CA GLU A 77 15.25 -15.94 -9.33
C GLU A 77 14.12 -15.13 -10.01
N LEU A 78 12.87 -15.49 -9.74
CA LEU A 78 11.72 -14.73 -10.23
C LEU A 78 11.71 -13.30 -9.71
N GLY A 79 12.02 -13.10 -8.44
CA GLY A 79 12.12 -11.76 -7.83
C GLY A 79 13.18 -10.90 -8.50
N ASP A 80 14.37 -11.45 -8.73
CA ASP A 80 15.47 -10.77 -9.44
C ASP A 80 15.02 -10.35 -10.87
N LEU A 81 14.31 -11.24 -11.58
CA LEU A 81 13.79 -10.96 -12.91
C LEU A 81 12.68 -9.90 -12.91
N ILE A 82 11.73 -9.97 -11.98
CA ILE A 82 10.66 -8.98 -11.84
C ILE A 82 11.25 -7.61 -11.53
N HIS A 83 12.17 -7.51 -10.57
CA HIS A 83 12.83 -6.25 -10.23
C HIS A 83 13.52 -5.65 -11.45
N SER A 84 14.25 -6.44 -12.22
CA SER A 84 14.97 -5.97 -13.42
C SER A 84 14.04 -5.44 -14.52
N GLN A 85 12.77 -5.84 -14.53
CA GLN A 85 11.76 -5.41 -15.50
C GLN A 85 10.80 -4.36 -14.94
N THR A 86 10.87 -4.07 -13.65
CA THR A 86 10.08 -3.03 -13.00
C THR A 86 10.71 -1.66 -13.25
N THR A 87 9.87 -0.62 -13.30
CA THR A 87 10.36 0.77 -13.31
C THR A 87 11.43 0.97 -12.24
N ALA A 88 12.53 1.60 -12.61
CA ALA A 88 13.70 1.79 -11.73
C ALA A 88 13.41 2.84 -10.63
N TRP A 89 12.60 2.46 -9.63
CA TRP A 89 12.14 3.35 -8.58
C TRP A 89 13.27 3.87 -7.69
N THR A 90 14.23 3.03 -7.29
CA THR A 90 15.36 3.46 -6.45
C THR A 90 16.12 4.64 -7.05
N PRO A 91 16.67 4.59 -8.28
CA PRO A 91 17.36 5.74 -8.88
C PRO A 91 16.43 6.94 -9.07
N MET A 92 15.16 6.73 -9.45
CA MET A 92 14.17 7.79 -9.59
C MET A 92 13.95 8.53 -8.26
N PHE A 93 13.82 7.81 -7.17
CA PHE A 93 13.60 8.36 -5.83
C PHE A 93 14.82 9.09 -5.27
N HIS A 94 16.02 8.72 -5.66
CA HIS A 94 17.24 9.44 -5.33
C HIS A 94 17.49 10.69 -6.21
N GLY A 95 16.60 10.98 -7.16
CA GLY A 95 16.71 12.14 -8.02
C GLY A 95 17.68 11.95 -9.20
N ASP A 96 18.05 10.71 -9.50
CA ASP A 96 18.90 10.38 -10.66
C ASP A 96 18.16 10.68 -11.98
N THR A 97 16.85 10.88 -11.92
CA THR A 97 15.98 11.31 -13.01
C THR A 97 15.19 12.55 -12.61
N LYS A 98 14.66 13.28 -13.60
CA LYS A 98 13.81 14.46 -13.33
C LYS A 98 12.31 14.12 -13.25
N GLU A 99 11.94 12.87 -13.32
CA GLU A 99 10.55 12.45 -13.50
C GLU A 99 9.67 12.84 -12.32
N LEU A 100 10.13 12.69 -11.07
CA LEU A 100 9.38 13.14 -9.89
C LEU A 100 9.26 14.67 -9.77
N GLN A 101 10.11 15.41 -10.45
CA GLN A 101 10.15 16.88 -10.42
C GLN A 101 9.39 17.50 -11.59
N THR A 102 8.97 16.69 -12.56
CA THR A 102 8.32 17.14 -13.79
C THR A 102 6.85 16.82 -13.77
N GLN A 103 6.00 17.82 -13.91
CA GLN A 103 4.57 17.60 -14.09
C GLN A 103 4.30 16.74 -15.32
N ASN A 104 3.24 15.93 -15.27
CA ASN A 104 2.77 15.04 -16.34
C ASN A 104 3.71 13.87 -16.67
N SER A 105 4.65 13.53 -15.81
CA SER A 105 5.60 12.46 -16.08
C SER A 105 5.16 11.09 -15.53
N ILE A 106 4.46 11.07 -14.38
CA ILE A 106 4.10 9.84 -13.68
C ILE A 106 2.61 9.86 -13.34
N HIS A 107 1.94 8.74 -13.55
CA HIS A 107 0.58 8.54 -13.06
C HIS A 107 0.58 8.47 -11.53
N CYS A 108 -0.31 9.23 -10.87
CA CYS A 108 -0.31 9.42 -9.43
C CYS A 108 -0.47 8.11 -8.64
N VAL A 109 -1.29 7.17 -9.15
CA VAL A 109 -1.50 5.86 -8.52
C VAL A 109 -0.33 4.92 -8.78
N ASN A 110 0.36 5.02 -9.93
CA ASN A 110 1.57 4.24 -10.17
C ASN A 110 2.68 4.59 -9.18
N LEU A 111 2.81 5.87 -8.83
CA LEU A 111 3.75 6.29 -7.79
C LEU A 111 3.40 5.66 -6.44
N ALA A 112 2.11 5.58 -6.09
CA ALA A 112 1.67 4.92 -4.86
C ALA A 112 2.02 3.42 -4.84
N HIS A 113 1.81 2.71 -5.94
CA HIS A 113 2.23 1.31 -6.10
C HIS A 113 3.76 1.15 -6.04
N GLY A 114 4.48 2.07 -6.70
CA GLY A 114 5.94 2.03 -6.80
C GLY A 114 6.64 2.38 -5.48
N PHE A 115 5.96 3.09 -4.58
CA PHE A 115 6.58 3.64 -3.38
C PHE A 115 7.18 2.55 -2.48
N LYS A 116 6.55 1.37 -2.39
CA LYS A 116 7.04 0.23 -1.61
C LYS A 116 8.14 -0.57 -2.31
N GLU A 117 8.24 -0.51 -3.64
CA GLU A 117 9.08 -1.43 -4.41
C GLU A 117 10.53 -1.47 -3.92
N PRO A 118 11.22 -0.33 -3.69
CA PRO A 118 12.60 -0.36 -3.20
C PRO A 118 12.75 -1.06 -1.84
N VAL A 119 11.80 -0.85 -0.92
CA VAL A 119 11.84 -1.50 0.41
C VAL A 119 11.55 -3.00 0.32
N ILE A 120 10.65 -3.40 -0.57
CA ILE A 120 10.40 -4.82 -0.82
C ILE A 120 11.64 -5.47 -1.44
N TRP A 121 12.28 -4.80 -2.40
CA TRP A 121 13.54 -5.26 -3.00
C TRP A 121 14.71 -5.30 -2.02
N TRP A 122 14.77 -4.36 -1.07
CA TRP A 122 15.79 -4.35 -0.03
C TRP A 122 15.89 -5.67 0.75
N GLN A 123 14.81 -6.39 0.93
CA GLN A 123 14.82 -7.72 1.59
C GLN A 123 15.74 -8.70 0.85
N ARG A 124 16.02 -8.48 -0.42
CA ARG A 124 16.89 -9.28 -1.28
C ARG A 124 18.25 -8.65 -1.49
N SER A 125 18.29 -7.35 -1.79
CA SER A 125 19.55 -6.64 -2.13
C SER A 125 20.41 -6.34 -0.90
N HIS A 126 19.77 -6.10 0.25
CA HIS A 126 20.38 -5.55 1.46
C HIS A 126 21.14 -4.23 1.23
N ASP A 127 20.84 -3.51 0.14
CA ASP A 127 21.43 -2.21 -0.14
C ASP A 127 20.63 -1.11 0.58
N GLU A 128 21.30 -0.38 1.47
CA GLU A 128 20.72 0.76 2.18
C GLU A 128 20.19 1.85 1.24
N LYS A 129 20.68 1.92 0.01
CA LYS A 129 20.15 2.83 -1.00
C LYS A 129 18.68 2.50 -1.31
N ASP A 130 18.33 1.23 -1.42
CA ASP A 130 16.96 0.79 -1.65
C ASP A 130 16.08 1.10 -0.45
N LEU A 131 16.51 0.74 0.76
CA LEU A 131 15.76 1.00 1.99
C LEU A 131 15.45 2.49 2.20
N ASN A 132 16.39 3.36 1.85
CA ASN A 132 16.27 4.80 2.05
C ASN A 132 15.62 5.55 0.88
N ALA A 133 15.45 4.92 -0.28
CA ALA A 133 14.95 5.58 -1.48
C ALA A 133 13.57 6.26 -1.27
N PRO A 134 12.56 5.63 -0.68
CA PRO A 134 11.26 6.28 -0.43
C PRO A 134 11.35 7.46 0.55
N LYS A 135 12.30 7.43 1.51
CA LYS A 135 12.52 8.57 2.42
C LYS A 135 13.02 9.80 1.66
N VAL A 136 14.02 9.58 0.80
CA VAL A 136 14.56 10.66 -0.06
C VAL A 136 13.48 11.21 -0.97
N ALA A 137 12.68 10.33 -1.58
CA ALA A 137 11.57 10.73 -2.43
C ALA A 137 10.55 11.57 -1.64
N TRP A 138 10.13 11.11 -0.47
CA TRP A 138 9.12 11.80 0.34
C TRP A 138 9.61 13.17 0.80
N GLU A 139 10.86 13.30 1.19
CA GLU A 139 11.44 14.60 1.56
C GLU A 139 11.36 15.62 0.41
N THR A 140 11.54 15.20 -0.83
CA THR A 140 11.39 16.05 -2.01
C THR A 140 9.91 16.31 -2.34
N MET A 141 9.11 15.25 -2.33
CA MET A 141 7.70 15.29 -2.75
C MET A 141 6.84 16.17 -1.84
N LYS A 142 7.03 16.11 -0.52
CA LYS A 142 6.25 16.89 0.44
C LYS A 142 6.38 18.41 0.23
N HIS A 143 7.45 18.86 -0.39
CA HIS A 143 7.71 20.30 -0.68
C HIS A 143 7.35 20.69 -2.11
N THR A 144 7.03 19.76 -3.00
CA THR A 144 6.75 20.04 -4.41
C THR A 144 5.33 19.65 -4.81
N ILE A 145 4.97 18.40 -4.69
CA ILE A 145 3.68 17.85 -5.09
C ILE A 145 2.79 17.44 -3.91
N GLY A 146 3.34 17.44 -2.69
CA GLY A 146 2.67 16.96 -1.48
C GLY A 146 1.46 17.81 -1.09
N LEU A 147 0.47 17.15 -0.48
CA LEU A 147 -0.74 17.74 0.08
C LEU A 147 -0.79 17.51 1.60
N PRO A 148 -1.48 18.35 2.37
CA PRO A 148 -1.59 18.22 3.84
C PRO A 148 -2.16 16.86 4.29
N THR A 149 -2.92 16.18 3.44
CA THR A 149 -3.52 14.86 3.70
C THR A 149 -2.51 13.72 3.79
N GLY A 150 -1.23 13.96 3.49
CA GLY A 150 -0.20 12.92 3.40
C GLY A 150 -0.07 12.29 2.02
N LEU A 151 -0.84 12.76 1.06
CA LEU A 151 -0.74 12.35 -0.34
C LEU A 151 -0.08 13.45 -1.19
N TRP A 152 -0.20 13.32 -2.49
CA TRP A 152 0.25 14.27 -3.50
C TRP A 152 -0.86 14.65 -4.46
N ALA A 153 -0.68 15.76 -5.12
CA ALA A 153 -1.55 16.23 -6.17
C ALA A 153 -1.36 15.40 -7.45
N GLY A 154 -2.47 14.96 -8.01
CA GLY A 154 -2.47 14.17 -9.23
C GLY A 154 -3.86 14.13 -9.86
N ASP A 155 -3.99 14.83 -10.98
CA ASP A 155 -5.15 14.73 -11.89
C ASP A 155 -4.80 13.66 -12.95
N GLU A 156 -4.80 12.39 -12.58
CA GLU A 156 -4.18 11.23 -13.24
C GLU A 156 -2.63 11.28 -13.16
N LEU A 157 -2.02 12.31 -13.67
CA LEU A 157 -0.58 12.52 -13.63
C LEU A 157 -0.21 13.49 -12.52
N LEU A 158 1.02 13.40 -12.04
CA LEU A 158 1.53 14.26 -10.97
C LEU A 158 1.41 15.75 -11.33
N ARG A 159 1.06 16.54 -10.31
CA ARG A 159 0.95 18.00 -10.38
C ARG A 159 1.71 18.64 -9.23
N PHE A 160 2.06 19.91 -9.36
CA PHE A 160 2.53 20.66 -8.19
C PHE A 160 1.45 20.72 -7.10
N GLY A 161 1.88 20.75 -5.84
CA GLY A 161 1.02 20.71 -4.65
C GLY A 161 0.15 21.96 -4.52
N ASP A 162 -0.77 22.14 -5.45
CA ASP A 162 -1.76 23.20 -5.44
C ASP A 162 -3.06 22.66 -4.83
N PRO A 163 -3.67 23.32 -3.82
CA PRO A 163 -4.88 22.85 -3.16
C PRO A 163 -6.10 22.76 -4.09
N THR A 164 -6.05 23.35 -5.29
CA THR A 164 -7.10 23.23 -6.32
C THR A 164 -6.93 22.00 -7.21
N ARG A 165 -5.81 21.28 -7.11
CA ARG A 165 -5.57 20.06 -7.89
C ARG A 165 -6.30 18.89 -7.30
N GLY A 166 -6.59 17.91 -8.16
CA GLY A 166 -7.18 16.65 -7.74
C GLY A 166 -6.20 15.77 -6.99
N SER A 167 -6.73 14.96 -6.09
CA SER A 167 -6.06 13.82 -5.50
C SER A 167 -6.97 12.62 -5.67
N GLU A 168 -6.53 11.63 -6.45
CA GLU A 168 -7.35 10.47 -6.79
C GLU A 168 -7.49 9.52 -5.62
N LEU A 169 -8.69 8.97 -5.38
CA LEU A 169 -8.94 8.03 -4.28
C LEU A 169 -8.06 6.79 -4.37
N CYS A 170 -7.82 6.26 -5.57
CA CYS A 170 -6.92 5.12 -5.72
C CYS A 170 -5.52 5.40 -5.18
N THR A 171 -5.04 6.64 -5.27
CA THR A 171 -3.74 7.03 -4.69
C THR A 171 -3.74 6.83 -3.17
N ALA A 172 -4.82 7.20 -2.48
CA ALA A 172 -4.93 7.00 -1.03
C ALA A 172 -4.87 5.52 -0.66
N VAL A 173 -5.67 4.70 -1.32
CA VAL A 173 -5.77 3.25 -1.02
C VAL A 173 -4.45 2.52 -1.30
N GLU A 174 -3.83 2.78 -2.45
CA GLU A 174 -2.59 2.10 -2.84
C GLU A 174 -1.38 2.63 -2.06
N MET A 175 -1.41 3.90 -1.63
CA MET A 175 -0.38 4.42 -0.73
C MET A 175 -0.49 3.80 0.66
N MET A 176 -1.70 3.64 1.21
CA MET A 176 -1.90 2.92 2.48
C MET A 176 -1.34 1.51 2.40
N TYR A 177 -1.69 0.76 1.35
CA TYR A 177 -1.15 -0.59 1.15
C TYR A 177 0.38 -0.60 1.05
N SER A 178 0.96 0.34 0.32
CA SER A 178 2.42 0.44 0.22
C SER A 178 3.08 0.72 1.56
N LEU A 179 2.51 1.61 2.37
CA LEU A 179 3.01 1.91 3.71
C LEU A 179 2.89 0.71 4.66
N GLU A 180 1.80 -0.05 4.59
CA GLU A 180 1.59 -1.28 5.36
C GLU A 180 2.68 -2.33 5.07
N GLU A 181 2.95 -2.60 3.79
CA GLU A 181 3.98 -3.55 3.38
C GLU A 181 5.41 -3.04 3.71
N MET A 182 5.64 -1.72 3.62
CA MET A 182 6.92 -1.10 4.03
C MET A 182 7.17 -1.21 5.54
N ILE A 183 6.13 -1.02 6.36
CA ILE A 183 6.21 -1.23 7.81
C ILE A 183 6.55 -2.70 8.09
N GLN A 184 5.86 -3.63 7.44
CA GLN A 184 6.09 -5.06 7.61
C GLN A 184 7.52 -5.45 7.24
N ALA A 185 8.06 -4.90 6.16
CA ALA A 185 9.40 -5.23 5.67
C ALA A 185 10.52 -4.59 6.50
N SER A 186 10.35 -3.33 6.94
CA SER A 186 11.43 -2.53 7.55
C SER A 186 11.29 -2.29 9.05
N GLY A 187 10.06 -2.31 9.59
CA GLY A 187 9.78 -1.88 10.96
C GLY A 187 9.97 -0.38 11.21
N ASP A 188 10.02 0.43 10.15
CA ASP A 188 10.30 1.86 10.27
C ASP A 188 9.06 2.66 10.66
N MET A 189 9.09 3.27 11.84
CA MET A 189 7.99 4.04 12.42
C MET A 189 7.59 5.28 11.60
N GLN A 190 8.47 5.80 10.77
CA GLN A 190 8.13 6.94 9.88
C GLN A 190 6.96 6.58 8.95
N TRP A 191 6.90 5.32 8.51
CA TRP A 191 5.84 4.86 7.63
C TRP A 191 4.52 4.66 8.36
N ALA A 192 4.56 4.36 9.66
CA ALA A 192 3.36 4.29 10.49
C ALA A 192 2.71 5.68 10.66
N ASP A 193 3.49 6.71 11.00
CA ASP A 193 3.00 8.08 11.07
C ASP A 193 2.39 8.55 9.72
N HIS A 194 3.03 8.15 8.63
CA HIS A 194 2.53 8.48 7.29
C HIS A 194 1.23 7.73 6.97
N LEU A 195 1.16 6.45 7.33
CA LEU A 195 -0.04 5.64 7.15
C LEU A 195 -1.23 6.22 7.90
N GLU A 196 -1.05 6.60 9.16
CA GLU A 196 -2.12 7.23 9.96
C GLU A 196 -2.59 8.55 9.32
N ARG A 197 -1.67 9.37 8.83
CA ARG A 197 -2.02 10.62 8.15
C ARG A 197 -2.91 10.38 6.93
N VAL A 198 -2.58 9.42 6.08
CA VAL A 198 -3.38 9.08 4.89
C VAL A 198 -4.71 8.45 5.31
N ALA A 199 -4.68 7.50 6.24
CA ALA A 199 -5.86 6.77 6.70
C ALA A 199 -6.90 7.66 7.35
N TYR A 200 -6.48 8.62 8.18
CA TYR A 200 -7.40 9.48 8.93
C TYR A 200 -7.71 10.81 8.25
N ASN A 201 -7.02 11.20 7.19
CA ASN A 201 -7.28 12.46 6.49
C ASN A 201 -7.66 12.29 5.03
N ALA A 202 -6.93 11.47 4.26
CA ALA A 202 -7.17 11.36 2.83
C ALA A 202 -8.32 10.41 2.49
N LEU A 203 -8.31 9.19 3.04
CA LEU A 203 -9.30 8.16 2.69
C LEU A 203 -10.73 8.52 3.14
N PRO A 204 -11.01 8.91 4.40
CA PRO A 204 -12.37 9.13 4.86
C PRO A 204 -13.05 10.33 4.19
N THR A 205 -12.27 11.35 3.81
CA THR A 205 -12.82 12.53 3.17
C THR A 205 -13.19 12.35 1.70
N GLN A 206 -12.79 11.23 1.09
CA GLN A 206 -13.10 10.87 -0.29
C GLN A 206 -14.29 9.92 -0.43
N ALA A 207 -14.86 9.44 0.67
CA ALA A 207 -16.01 8.55 0.67
C ALA A 207 -17.14 9.13 1.53
N THR A 208 -18.36 8.69 1.29
CA THR A 208 -19.51 8.96 2.18
C THR A 208 -19.33 8.20 3.49
N ASP A 209 -20.01 8.65 4.56
CA ASP A 209 -19.97 7.98 5.88
C ASP A 209 -20.43 6.51 5.82
N SER A 210 -21.32 6.18 4.90
CA SER A 210 -21.82 4.82 4.68
C SER A 210 -20.97 4.02 3.68
N TYR A 211 -19.94 4.60 3.07
CA TYR A 211 -19.11 3.98 2.04
C TYR A 211 -19.89 3.49 0.81
N ASP A 212 -21.02 4.10 0.52
CA ASP A 212 -21.86 3.83 -0.65
C ASP A 212 -21.63 4.80 -1.80
N GLY A 213 -20.74 5.76 -1.65
CA GLY A 213 -20.33 6.73 -2.65
C GLY A 213 -18.93 7.27 -2.39
N ARG A 214 -18.28 7.69 -3.45
CA ARG A 214 -16.92 8.25 -3.37
C ARG A 214 -16.75 9.40 -4.36
N GLN A 215 -15.78 10.29 -4.10
CA GLN A 215 -15.25 11.19 -5.12
C GLN A 215 -14.19 10.48 -5.95
N TYR A 216 -14.01 10.86 -7.20
CA TYR A 216 -12.86 10.44 -7.99
C TYR A 216 -11.64 11.28 -7.63
N TYR A 217 -11.78 12.60 -7.79
CA TYR A 217 -10.79 13.57 -7.30
C TYR A 217 -11.33 14.34 -6.10
N GLN A 218 -10.58 14.31 -5.01
CA GLN A 218 -10.73 15.24 -3.91
C GLN A 218 -9.83 16.45 -4.15
N GLN A 219 -10.29 17.63 -3.75
CA GLN A 219 -9.44 18.83 -3.64
C GLN A 219 -9.23 19.16 -2.16
N THR A 220 -7.99 19.41 -1.77
CA THR A 220 -7.65 19.74 -0.36
C THR A 220 -8.38 21.01 0.11
N ASN A 221 -8.63 21.96 -0.79
CA ASN A 221 -9.40 23.18 -0.54
C ASN A 221 -10.75 23.13 -1.25
N GLN A 222 -11.48 22.04 -1.12
CA GLN A 222 -12.77 21.86 -1.76
C GLN A 222 -13.84 22.69 -1.05
N ILE A 223 -14.37 23.70 -1.75
CA ILE A 223 -15.42 24.59 -1.22
C ILE A 223 -16.81 23.97 -1.43
N ALA A 224 -17.02 23.31 -2.55
CA ALA A 224 -18.30 22.74 -2.91
C ALA A 224 -18.15 21.41 -3.63
N CYS A 225 -19.11 20.53 -3.37
CA CYS A 225 -19.31 19.28 -4.09
C CYS A 225 -20.47 19.49 -5.05
N SER A 226 -20.17 19.85 -6.28
CA SER A 226 -21.16 20.23 -7.29
C SER A 226 -20.85 19.62 -8.64
N ARG A 227 -21.91 19.41 -9.43
CA ARG A 227 -21.81 18.89 -10.78
C ARG A 227 -21.36 19.99 -11.73
N GLU A 228 -20.04 20.10 -11.89
CA GLU A 228 -19.39 21.10 -12.73
C GLU A 228 -18.04 20.57 -13.22
N TRP A 229 -17.64 21.01 -14.41
CA TRP A 229 -16.26 20.79 -14.87
C TRP A 229 -15.29 21.58 -13.98
N ARG A 230 -14.37 20.86 -13.35
CA ARG A 230 -13.32 21.45 -12.54
C ARG A 230 -12.06 21.72 -13.36
N PRO A 231 -11.19 22.62 -12.93
CA PRO A 231 -9.95 22.94 -13.65
C PRO A 231 -8.89 21.83 -13.47
N PHE A 232 -9.31 20.57 -13.52
CA PHE A 232 -8.39 19.44 -13.56
C PHE A 232 -7.73 19.38 -14.93
N VAL A 233 -6.46 18.96 -14.99
CA VAL A 233 -5.75 18.81 -16.25
C VAL A 233 -6.26 17.58 -17.02
N THR A 234 -6.69 16.55 -16.29
CA THR A 234 -7.28 15.34 -16.87
C THR A 234 -8.67 15.11 -16.25
N PRO A 235 -9.68 15.91 -16.61
CA PRO A 235 -11.04 15.69 -16.15
C PRO A 235 -11.66 14.52 -16.93
N HIS A 236 -12.45 13.68 -16.22
CA HIS A 236 -13.22 12.61 -16.85
C HIS A 236 -14.66 12.98 -17.09
N THR A 237 -15.30 13.61 -16.07
CA THR A 237 -16.70 14.01 -16.11
C THR A 237 -16.91 15.30 -15.31
N ASP A 238 -18.11 15.91 -15.48
CA ASP A 238 -18.55 17.02 -14.64
C ASP A 238 -18.88 16.61 -13.18
N THR A 239 -18.67 15.33 -12.84
CA THR A 239 -18.97 14.76 -11.53
C THR A 239 -17.72 14.21 -10.81
N ASP A 240 -16.51 14.51 -11.28
CA ASP A 240 -15.26 13.95 -10.72
C ASP A 240 -15.08 14.22 -9.23
N ASN A 241 -15.60 15.33 -8.70
CA ASN A 241 -15.58 15.67 -7.30
C ASN A 241 -16.94 15.55 -6.58
N VAL A 242 -17.90 14.86 -7.18
CA VAL A 242 -19.21 14.57 -6.57
C VAL A 242 -19.19 13.15 -6.01
N PHE A 243 -19.82 12.94 -4.85
CA PHE A 243 -19.96 11.60 -4.29
C PHE A 243 -20.92 10.75 -5.11
N GLY A 244 -20.48 9.56 -5.50
CA GLY A 244 -21.26 8.60 -6.27
C GLY A 244 -20.43 7.38 -6.65
N ILE A 245 -21.08 6.30 -7.06
CA ILE A 245 -20.40 5.03 -7.37
C ILE A 245 -19.66 5.09 -8.71
N LEU A 246 -20.23 5.76 -9.71
CA LEU A 246 -19.69 5.74 -11.08
C LEU A 246 -19.10 7.09 -11.53
N ASN A 247 -18.91 8.03 -10.60
CA ASN A 247 -18.36 9.35 -10.92
C ASN A 247 -16.88 9.25 -11.30
N GLY A 248 -16.47 10.02 -12.31
CA GLY A 248 -15.12 9.90 -12.88
C GLY A 248 -14.91 8.53 -13.53
N TYR A 249 -13.86 7.81 -13.16
CA TYR A 249 -13.54 6.49 -13.65
C TYR A 249 -13.83 5.41 -12.59
N PRO A 250 -14.24 4.17 -12.94
CA PRO A 250 -14.71 3.17 -11.96
C PRO A 250 -13.61 2.53 -11.09
N CYS A 251 -12.34 2.71 -11.40
CA CYS A 251 -11.24 2.12 -10.64
C CYS A 251 -11.32 2.44 -9.13
N CYS A 252 -11.67 3.68 -8.79
CA CYS A 252 -11.79 4.11 -7.40
C CYS A 252 -12.90 3.38 -6.65
N THR A 253 -14.01 3.03 -7.31
CA THR A 253 -15.07 2.22 -6.72
C THR A 253 -14.59 0.81 -6.41
N CYS A 254 -13.78 0.24 -7.32
CA CYS A 254 -13.18 -1.08 -7.10
C CYS A 254 -12.12 -1.07 -6.00
N ASN A 255 -11.46 0.07 -5.76
CA ASN A 255 -10.38 0.19 -4.79
C ASN A 255 -10.84 0.61 -3.39
N MET A 256 -11.84 1.49 -3.27
CA MET A 256 -12.18 2.12 -1.98
C MET A 256 -12.42 1.13 -0.84
N HIS A 257 -12.98 -0.04 -1.15
CA HIS A 257 -13.30 -1.08 -0.17
C HIS A 257 -12.06 -1.77 0.44
N GLN A 258 -10.88 -1.57 -0.15
CA GLN A 258 -9.64 -2.20 0.33
C GLN A 258 -8.96 -1.40 1.45
N GLY A 259 -9.15 -0.08 1.50
CA GLY A 259 -8.41 0.81 2.39
C GLY A 259 -8.56 0.43 3.87
N TRP A 260 -9.77 0.53 4.42
CA TRP A 260 -10.01 0.22 5.82
C TRP A 260 -9.81 -1.25 6.21
N PRO A 261 -10.25 -2.26 5.44
CA PRO A 261 -9.99 -3.65 5.80
C PRO A 261 -8.50 -3.98 5.92
N LYS A 262 -7.68 -3.47 5.01
CA LYS A 262 -6.22 -3.66 5.09
C LYS A 262 -5.61 -2.89 6.25
N PHE A 263 -6.04 -1.65 6.50
CA PHE A 263 -5.60 -0.89 7.66
C PHE A 263 -5.90 -1.64 8.97
N VAL A 264 -7.11 -2.19 9.13
CA VAL A 264 -7.48 -2.98 10.30
C VAL A 264 -6.64 -4.26 10.42
N GLN A 265 -6.35 -4.92 9.30
CA GLN A 265 -5.48 -6.09 9.28
C GLN A 265 -4.06 -5.77 9.77
N ASN A 266 -3.60 -4.55 9.54
CA ASN A 266 -2.25 -4.08 9.83
C ASN A 266 -2.16 -3.19 11.10
N LEU A 267 -3.14 -3.25 12.01
CA LEU A 267 -3.04 -2.60 13.33
C LEU A 267 -1.98 -3.26 14.23
N TRP A 268 -1.78 -4.56 14.06
CA TRP A 268 -0.84 -5.36 14.84
C TRP A 268 0.05 -6.20 13.93
N TYR A 269 1.33 -6.21 14.23
CA TYR A 269 2.34 -7.00 13.53
C TYR A 269 3.00 -7.99 14.49
N ALA A 270 3.37 -9.15 13.98
CA ALA A 270 4.24 -10.07 14.72
C ALA A 270 5.67 -9.52 14.74
N SER A 271 6.33 -9.57 15.88
CA SER A 271 7.72 -9.18 16.01
C SER A 271 8.66 -10.38 15.93
N LYS A 272 9.94 -10.13 15.56
CA LYS A 272 10.96 -11.16 15.40
C LYS A 272 11.24 -11.95 16.70
N ASP A 273 10.99 -11.37 17.86
CA ASP A 273 11.18 -11.97 19.18
C ASP A 273 9.93 -12.67 19.71
N HIS A 274 9.02 -13.10 18.80
CA HIS A 274 7.76 -13.76 19.10
C HIS A 274 6.81 -12.93 19.98
N GLY A 275 6.81 -11.63 19.78
CA GLY A 275 5.89 -10.67 20.39
C GLY A 275 4.89 -10.09 19.38
N ALA A 276 4.30 -8.97 19.76
CA ALA A 276 3.45 -8.17 18.91
C ALA A 276 3.86 -6.70 18.96
N ALA A 277 3.63 -5.98 17.85
CA ALA A 277 3.87 -4.56 17.76
C ALA A 277 2.64 -3.84 17.21
N ALA A 278 2.19 -2.77 17.88
CA ALA A 278 1.20 -1.84 17.38
C ALA A 278 1.93 -0.65 16.75
N PHE A 279 1.82 -0.48 15.45
CA PHE A 279 2.43 0.65 14.74
C PHE A 279 1.45 1.79 14.52
N VAL A 280 0.16 1.49 14.44
CA VAL A 280 -0.94 2.45 14.26
C VAL A 280 -2.03 2.18 15.29
N TYR A 281 -2.82 3.20 15.62
CA TYR A 281 -3.77 3.11 16.71
C TYR A 281 -5.22 3.24 16.23
N ALA A 282 -6.04 2.27 16.67
CA ALA A 282 -7.48 2.27 16.53
C ALA A 282 -8.10 1.34 17.58
N PRO A 283 -9.37 1.50 17.99
CA PRO A 283 -10.05 0.53 18.82
C PRO A 283 -10.00 -0.85 18.17
N SER A 284 -9.41 -1.84 18.88
CA SER A 284 -9.19 -3.17 18.28
C SER A 284 -9.05 -4.26 19.33
N THR A 285 -9.31 -5.50 18.91
CA THR A 285 -8.99 -6.69 19.67
C THR A 285 -8.24 -7.66 18.77
N ALA A 286 -7.03 -8.04 19.17
CA ALA A 286 -6.20 -8.99 18.46
C ALA A 286 -6.05 -10.28 19.27
N HIS A 287 -6.28 -11.41 18.61
CA HIS A 287 -5.97 -12.75 19.13
C HIS A 287 -4.67 -13.20 18.52
N ILE A 288 -3.64 -13.35 19.32
CA ILE A 288 -2.29 -13.60 18.85
C ILE A 288 -1.63 -14.73 19.61
N THR A 289 -0.59 -15.30 19.02
CA THR A 289 0.30 -16.24 19.67
C THR A 289 1.65 -15.58 19.90
N VAL A 290 2.09 -15.48 21.15
CA VAL A 290 3.36 -14.86 21.55
C VAL A 290 4.22 -15.86 22.32
N ALA A 291 5.50 -15.55 22.53
CA ALA A 291 6.39 -16.27 23.43
C ALA A 291 6.26 -17.81 23.32
N ASP A 292 6.71 -18.40 22.23
CA ASP A 292 6.77 -19.85 22.04
C ASP A 292 5.41 -20.60 22.16
N GLY A 293 4.34 -19.99 21.68
CA GLY A 293 3.03 -20.65 21.58
C GLY A 293 2.04 -20.26 22.66
N VAL A 294 2.26 -19.16 23.35
CA VAL A 294 1.30 -18.62 24.33
C VAL A 294 0.24 -17.79 23.63
N GLU A 295 -1.02 -18.20 23.77
CA GLU A 295 -2.15 -17.40 23.29
C GLU A 295 -2.37 -16.17 24.18
N ALA A 296 -2.52 -15.02 23.56
CA ALA A 296 -2.83 -13.75 24.18
C ALA A 296 -3.93 -13.00 23.42
N VAL A 297 -4.70 -12.23 24.18
CA VAL A 297 -5.69 -11.30 23.64
C VAL A 297 -5.23 -9.89 24.00
N LEU A 298 -5.00 -9.07 22.98
CA LEU A 298 -4.68 -7.65 23.13
C LEU A 298 -5.92 -6.85 22.84
N ARG A 299 -6.31 -5.97 23.76
CA ARG A 299 -7.38 -5.01 23.54
C ARG A 299 -6.81 -3.62 23.57
N GLN A 300 -7.09 -2.86 22.52
CA GLN A 300 -6.74 -1.47 22.41
C GLN A 300 -8.03 -0.63 22.50
N GLU A 301 -8.11 0.19 23.53
CA GLU A 301 -9.22 1.10 23.79
C GLU A 301 -8.72 2.52 23.67
N THR A 302 -9.29 3.28 22.75
CA THR A 302 -8.86 4.65 22.45
C THR A 302 -9.93 5.42 21.67
N GLY A 303 -9.96 6.73 21.83
CA GLY A 303 -10.65 7.67 20.93
C GLY A 303 -9.74 8.27 19.86
N TYR A 304 -8.54 7.69 19.66
CA TYR A 304 -7.59 8.18 18.65
C TYR A 304 -8.22 8.19 17.24
N PRO A 305 -7.98 9.20 16.42
CA PRO A 305 -7.01 10.30 16.55
C PRO A 305 -7.56 11.56 17.29
N PHE A 306 -8.76 11.52 17.85
CA PHE A 306 -9.39 12.66 18.54
C PHE A 306 -8.99 12.76 20.02
N GLU A 307 -8.45 11.68 20.58
CA GLU A 307 -7.90 11.58 21.94
C GLU A 307 -6.49 11.02 21.89
N GLU A 308 -5.60 11.51 22.77
CA GLU A 308 -4.20 11.10 22.79
C GLU A 308 -3.94 9.84 23.64
N THR A 309 -4.95 9.40 24.41
CA THR A 309 -4.80 8.25 25.30
C THR A 309 -5.12 6.95 24.58
N VAL A 310 -4.19 6.00 24.64
CA VAL A 310 -4.37 4.63 24.18
C VAL A 310 -4.15 3.69 25.35
N MET A 311 -5.19 2.90 25.69
CA MET A 311 -5.09 1.88 26.73
C MET A 311 -4.97 0.51 26.07
N VAL A 312 -3.91 -0.20 26.39
CA VAL A 312 -3.67 -1.56 25.91
C VAL A 312 -3.80 -2.52 27.08
N THR A 313 -4.75 -3.44 26.99
CA THR A 313 -4.92 -4.54 27.94
C THR A 313 -4.42 -5.84 27.34
N VAL A 314 -3.63 -6.59 28.11
CA VAL A 314 -3.03 -7.85 27.68
C VAL A 314 -3.57 -8.97 28.56
N ASP A 315 -4.33 -9.91 27.97
CA ASP A 315 -4.82 -11.11 28.64
C ASP A 315 -4.12 -12.35 28.09
N PHE A 316 -3.52 -13.15 28.96
CA PHE A 316 -2.90 -14.41 28.58
C PHE A 316 -3.78 -15.60 28.93
N ALA A 317 -3.89 -16.58 28.02
CA ALA A 317 -4.63 -17.83 28.25
C ALA A 317 -4.07 -18.66 29.43
N HIS A 318 -2.78 -18.50 29.75
CA HIS A 318 -2.10 -19.22 30.84
C HIS A 318 -1.38 -18.28 31.81
N LYS A 319 -1.56 -18.47 33.12
CA LYS A 319 -0.97 -17.64 34.19
C LYS A 319 0.56 -17.78 34.39
N LYS A 320 1.26 -18.53 33.53
CA LYS A 320 2.71 -18.81 33.69
C LYS A 320 3.56 -18.28 32.52
N VAL A 321 3.22 -17.14 31.97
CA VAL A 321 4.08 -16.46 30.99
C VAL A 321 5.26 -15.84 31.72
N ARG A 322 6.49 -16.19 31.32
CA ARG A 322 7.72 -15.62 31.91
C ARG A 322 8.18 -14.36 31.22
N LYS A 323 7.96 -14.24 29.92
CA LYS A 323 8.34 -13.10 29.11
C LYS A 323 7.51 -13.07 27.82
N ALA A 324 7.02 -11.91 27.43
CA ALA A 324 6.48 -11.60 26.11
C ALA A 324 6.89 -10.17 25.74
N SER A 325 7.00 -9.87 24.46
CA SER A 325 7.34 -8.53 23.94
C SER A 325 6.11 -7.90 23.28
N PHE A 326 5.95 -6.58 23.50
CA PHE A 326 4.85 -5.79 22.94
C PHE A 326 5.38 -4.43 22.51
#